data_b7125f0188f4caf99b9b6e3f9b0f9e8b
#
_entry.id   b7125f0188f4caf99b9b6e3f9b0f9e8b
#
_cell.length_a   1.000
_cell.length_b   1.000
_cell.length_c   1.000
_cell.angle_alpha   90.00
_cell.angle_beta   90.00
_cell.angle_gamma   90.00
#
_symmetry.space_group_name_H-M   'P 1'
#
loop_
_entity.id
_entity.type
_entity.pdbx_description
1 polymer ?
#
loop_
_entity_poly.entity_id
_entity_poly.type
_entity_poly.pdbx_seq_one_letter_code
_entity_poly.pdbx_strand_id
1 'polypeptide(L)'
;MPDHSYFSNLIWQIADLLRGPYRPPQYERVMLPMTVLRRFDCVLAPTKAKVLAEFERRKGGRLEGDALDTHLNNAAGQRFHNHSALDFERLKGDPDNIEKHLVSYIKGFSKNVRDIFDFFEFEAEIERMREANILYLVVSKFCDVDLHPNTVPNEQMGLIFENLIRHFNELTNPLQDFPLHGGLAG
;
A
#
# COMPACT_ATOMS: atom_id res chain seq x y z
N MET A 1 3.73 -2.30 21.42
CA MET A 1 3.44 -3.06 20.18
C MET A 1 1.98 -2.92 19.87
N PRO A 2 1.62 -2.53 18.63
CA PRO A 2 0.23 -2.60 18.24
C PRO A 2 -0.19 -4.07 18.26
N ASP A 3 -1.27 -4.33 18.96
CA ASP A 3 -1.88 -5.63 19.13
C ASP A 3 -2.52 -6.09 17.79
N HIS A 4 -2.66 -7.41 17.61
CA HIS A 4 -3.39 -8.00 16.48
C HIS A 4 -4.79 -7.39 16.30
N SER A 5 -5.43 -6.98 17.39
CA SER A 5 -6.74 -6.34 17.37
C SER A 5 -6.73 -4.98 16.64
N TYR A 6 -5.63 -4.24 16.73
CA TYR A 6 -5.49 -2.94 16.07
C TYR A 6 -5.53 -3.09 14.53
N PHE A 7 -4.72 -4.01 13.99
CA PHE A 7 -4.70 -4.26 12.55
C PHE A 7 -5.99 -4.89 12.05
N SER A 8 -6.59 -5.79 12.82
CA SER A 8 -7.89 -6.37 12.50
C SER A 8 -8.99 -5.31 12.40
N ASN A 9 -9.04 -4.39 13.37
CA ASN A 9 -10.00 -3.29 13.36
C ASN A 9 -9.80 -2.36 12.17
N LEU A 10 -8.55 -2.06 11.84
CA LEU A 10 -8.21 -1.25 10.67
C LEU A 10 -8.67 -1.93 9.37
N ILE A 11 -8.39 -3.22 9.22
CA ILE A 11 -8.82 -4.02 8.06
C ILE A 11 -10.33 -3.94 7.90
N TRP A 12 -11.09 -4.13 8.99
CA TRP A 12 -12.54 -4.03 8.97
C TRP A 12 -13.04 -2.64 8.59
N GLN A 13 -12.42 -1.58 9.11
CA GLN A 13 -12.78 -0.20 8.77
C GLN A 13 -12.57 0.07 7.27
N ILE A 14 -11.47 -0.40 6.70
CA ILE A 14 -11.20 -0.24 5.27
C ILE A 14 -12.14 -1.13 4.44
N ALA A 15 -12.38 -2.36 4.87
CA ALA A 15 -13.35 -3.24 4.21
C ALA A 15 -14.74 -2.62 4.15
N ASP A 16 -15.17 -1.91 5.20
CA ASP A 16 -16.43 -1.18 5.20
C ASP A 16 -16.47 -0.07 4.15
N LEU A 17 -15.36 0.63 3.94
CA LEU A 17 -15.25 1.64 2.87
C LEU A 17 -15.32 1.01 1.46
N LEU A 18 -14.77 -0.18 1.30
CA LEU A 18 -14.75 -0.89 0.01
C LEU A 18 -16.08 -1.56 -0.33
N ARG A 19 -16.93 -1.77 0.66
CA ARG A 19 -18.24 -2.39 0.49
C ARG A 19 -19.13 -1.53 -0.43
N GLY A 20 -19.70 -2.14 -1.44
CA GLY A 20 -20.48 -1.46 -2.48
C GLY A 20 -19.72 -1.44 -3.80
N PRO A 21 -18.68 -0.61 -3.98
CA PRO A 21 -17.89 -0.61 -5.23
C PRO A 21 -17.08 -1.90 -5.41
N TYR A 22 -16.74 -2.59 -4.32
CA TYR A 22 -16.00 -3.85 -4.34
C TYR A 22 -16.79 -4.97 -3.70
N ARG A 23 -16.66 -6.17 -4.26
CA ARG A 23 -17.10 -7.41 -3.61
C ARG A 23 -15.98 -7.91 -2.70
N PRO A 24 -16.30 -8.63 -1.59
CA PRO A 24 -15.27 -9.14 -0.67
C PRO A 24 -14.08 -9.83 -1.35
N PRO A 25 -14.25 -10.68 -2.38
CA PRO A 25 -13.12 -11.28 -3.09
C PRO A 25 -12.14 -10.29 -3.73
N GLN A 26 -12.59 -9.07 -3.98
CA GLN A 26 -11.83 -8.03 -4.65
C GLN A 26 -11.10 -7.09 -3.69
N TYR A 27 -11.35 -7.19 -2.38
CA TYR A 27 -10.76 -6.28 -1.38
C TYR A 27 -9.23 -6.34 -1.38
N GLU A 28 -8.64 -7.51 -1.63
CA GLU A 28 -7.18 -7.67 -1.70
C GLU A 28 -6.54 -6.82 -2.79
N ARG A 29 -7.25 -6.51 -3.87
CA ARG A 29 -6.77 -5.64 -4.96
C ARG A 29 -6.45 -4.23 -4.50
N VAL A 30 -7.06 -3.80 -3.41
CA VAL A 30 -6.79 -2.51 -2.75
C VAL A 30 -5.91 -2.69 -1.54
N MET A 31 -6.24 -3.65 -0.67
CA MET A 31 -5.58 -3.83 0.63
C MET A 31 -4.11 -4.20 0.50
N LEU A 32 -3.75 -5.12 -0.40
CA LEU A 32 -2.36 -5.55 -0.55
C LEU A 32 -1.48 -4.41 -1.08
N PRO A 33 -1.77 -3.78 -2.22
CA PRO A 33 -0.92 -2.69 -2.71
C PRO A 33 -0.90 -1.48 -1.77
N MET A 34 -2.00 -1.13 -1.12
CA MET A 34 -2.01 0.00 -0.17
C MET A 34 -1.16 -0.30 1.07
N THR A 35 -1.17 -1.52 1.57
CA THR A 35 -0.32 -1.92 2.70
C THR A 35 1.16 -1.86 2.31
N VAL A 36 1.52 -2.35 1.13
CA VAL A 36 2.88 -2.25 0.59
C VAL A 36 3.29 -0.79 0.44
N LEU A 37 2.44 0.01 -0.15
CA LEU A 37 2.70 1.44 -0.38
C LEU A 37 2.95 2.18 0.94
N ARG A 38 2.10 1.96 1.94
CA ARG A 38 2.26 2.59 3.25
C ARG A 38 3.53 2.12 3.95
N ARG A 39 3.85 0.82 3.89
CA ARG A 39 5.09 0.29 4.44
C ARG A 39 6.30 0.99 3.83
N PHE A 40 6.34 1.11 2.51
CA PHE A 40 7.44 1.78 1.82
C PHE A 40 7.54 3.26 2.17
N ASP A 41 6.42 3.94 2.27
CA ASP A 41 6.39 5.34 2.72
C ASP A 41 7.01 5.50 4.12
N CYS A 42 6.64 4.64 5.06
CA CYS A 42 7.19 4.64 6.41
C CYS A 42 8.69 4.30 6.44
N VAL A 43 9.13 3.31 5.66
CA VAL A 43 10.54 2.93 5.57
C VAL A 43 11.40 4.07 5.02
N LEU A 44 10.89 4.79 4.03
CA LEU A 44 11.64 5.86 3.34
C LEU A 44 11.56 7.22 4.06
N ALA A 45 10.62 7.41 4.99
CA ALA A 45 10.40 8.69 5.64
C ALA A 45 11.67 9.29 6.27
N PRO A 46 12.52 8.53 7.00
CA PRO A 46 13.72 9.10 7.64
C PRO A 46 14.75 9.67 6.69
N THR A 47 14.81 9.17 5.44
CA THR A 47 15.81 9.59 4.44
C THR A 47 15.20 10.33 3.25
N LYS A 48 13.91 10.61 3.29
CA LYS A 48 13.19 11.27 2.19
C LYS A 48 13.83 12.59 1.78
N ALA A 49 14.15 13.45 2.74
CA ALA A 49 14.77 14.74 2.45
C ALA A 49 16.12 14.60 1.75
N LYS A 50 16.91 13.61 2.14
CA LYS A 50 18.21 13.32 1.53
C LYS A 50 18.06 12.86 0.08
N VAL A 51 17.08 12.03 -0.20
CA VAL A 51 16.77 11.55 -1.56
C VAL A 51 16.32 12.72 -2.44
N LEU A 52 15.43 13.58 -1.94
CA LEU A 52 14.96 14.75 -2.68
C LEU A 52 16.09 15.72 -3.00
N ALA A 53 16.98 15.99 -2.05
CA ALA A 53 18.14 16.86 -2.26
C ALA A 53 19.08 16.28 -3.32
N GLU A 54 19.32 14.98 -3.28
CA GLU A 54 20.18 14.29 -4.26
C GLU A 54 19.54 14.26 -5.66
N PHE A 55 18.23 14.04 -5.73
CA PHE A 55 17.47 14.11 -6.97
C PHE A 55 17.56 15.49 -7.63
N GLU A 56 17.38 16.56 -6.87
CA GLU A 56 17.50 17.94 -7.37
C GLU A 56 18.93 18.23 -7.88
N ARG A 57 19.95 17.75 -7.19
CA ARG A 57 21.35 17.89 -7.64
C ARG A 57 21.64 17.19 -8.97
N ARG A 58 20.93 16.05 -9.23
CA ARG A 58 21.14 15.22 -10.42
C ARG A 58 20.21 15.57 -11.57
N LYS A 59 19.24 16.43 -11.33
CA LYS A 59 18.26 16.85 -12.31
C LYS A 59 18.96 17.55 -13.48
N GLY A 60 18.69 17.06 -14.70
CA GLY A 60 19.37 17.56 -15.91
C GLY A 60 20.79 17.04 -16.13
N GLY A 61 21.29 16.13 -15.27
CA GLY A 61 22.59 15.46 -15.45
C GLY A 61 22.52 14.27 -16.40
N ARG A 62 23.66 13.56 -16.52
CA ARG A 62 23.80 12.42 -17.45
C ARG A 62 23.25 11.09 -16.89
N LEU A 63 22.94 11.03 -15.60
CA LEU A 63 22.43 9.80 -14.99
C LEU A 63 20.94 9.66 -15.27
N GLU A 64 20.57 8.54 -15.85
CA GLU A 64 19.19 8.16 -16.15
C GLU A 64 18.97 6.68 -15.84
N GLY A 65 17.70 6.27 -15.72
CA GLY A 65 17.31 4.88 -15.55
C GLY A 65 17.96 4.20 -14.36
N ASP A 66 18.51 3.01 -14.58
CA ASP A 66 19.06 2.16 -13.50
C ASP A 66 20.22 2.82 -12.76
N ALA A 67 21.06 3.60 -13.43
CA ALA A 67 22.17 4.31 -12.80
C ALA A 67 21.67 5.39 -11.83
N LEU A 68 20.65 6.14 -12.20
CA LEU A 68 20.01 7.11 -11.33
C LEU A 68 19.30 6.42 -10.15
N ASP A 69 18.58 5.34 -10.42
CA ASP A 69 17.90 4.56 -9.37
C ASP A 69 18.91 4.04 -8.34
N THR A 70 20.03 3.47 -8.76
CA THR A 70 21.08 3.00 -7.87
C THR A 70 21.62 4.13 -7.00
N HIS A 71 21.86 5.29 -7.59
CA HIS A 71 22.38 6.44 -6.88
C HIS A 71 21.39 6.97 -5.82
N LEU A 72 20.12 7.07 -6.17
CA LEU A 72 19.05 7.51 -5.24
C LEU A 72 18.73 6.45 -4.19
N ASN A 73 18.85 5.16 -4.52
CA ASN A 73 18.73 4.07 -3.54
C ASN A 73 19.81 4.18 -2.46
N ASN A 74 21.06 4.53 -2.85
CA ASN A 74 22.13 4.76 -1.89
C ASN A 74 21.82 5.94 -0.96
N ALA A 75 21.25 7.03 -1.47
CA ALA A 75 20.80 8.14 -0.65
C ALA A 75 19.67 7.74 0.32
N ALA A 76 18.77 6.86 -0.11
CA ALA A 76 17.70 6.32 0.72
C ALA A 76 18.20 5.33 1.78
N GLY A 77 19.39 4.74 1.58
CA GLY A 77 19.88 3.65 2.42
C GLY A 77 19.07 2.36 2.27
N GLN A 78 18.41 2.18 1.14
CA GLN A 78 17.54 1.06 0.82
C GLN A 78 17.79 0.57 -0.60
N ARG A 79 17.20 -0.56 -0.97
CA ARG A 79 17.25 -1.09 -2.35
C ARG A 79 16.21 -0.44 -3.26
N PHE A 80 15.56 0.59 -2.80
CA PHE A 80 14.54 1.35 -3.50
C PHE A 80 14.50 2.77 -2.95
N HIS A 81 13.85 3.67 -3.68
CA HIS A 81 13.67 5.05 -3.25
C HIS A 81 12.36 5.61 -3.79
N ASN A 82 12.00 6.78 -3.32
CA ASN A 82 10.98 7.62 -3.93
C ASN A 82 11.49 9.06 -4.00
N HIS A 83 11.53 9.62 -5.22
CA HIS A 83 11.99 10.99 -5.47
C HIS A 83 10.86 12.00 -5.70
N SER A 84 9.61 11.59 -5.47
CA SER A 84 8.48 12.53 -5.46
C SER A 84 8.55 13.44 -4.23
N ALA A 85 8.11 14.67 -4.38
CA ALA A 85 7.91 15.55 -3.24
C ALA A 85 6.72 15.13 -2.35
N LEU A 86 5.92 14.17 -2.80
CA LEU A 86 4.76 13.67 -2.09
C LEU A 86 5.10 12.53 -1.13
N ASP A 87 4.29 12.41 -0.08
CA ASP A 87 4.24 11.31 0.86
C ASP A 87 2.78 11.16 1.34
N PHE A 88 2.47 10.20 2.22
CA PHE A 88 1.10 10.00 2.69
C PHE A 88 0.52 11.22 3.41
N GLU A 89 1.32 11.93 4.18
CA GLU A 89 0.88 13.14 4.87
C GLU A 89 0.45 14.23 3.89
N ARG A 90 1.21 14.45 2.84
CA ARG A 90 0.90 15.43 1.79
C ARG A 90 -0.27 14.99 0.92
N LEU A 91 -0.41 13.69 0.66
CA LEU A 91 -1.59 13.14 0.00
C LEU A 91 -2.86 13.43 0.81
N LYS A 92 -2.82 13.20 2.12
CA LYS A 92 -3.93 13.49 3.03
C LYS A 92 -4.26 14.97 3.08
N GLY A 93 -3.29 15.84 2.89
CA GLY A 93 -3.43 17.29 2.94
C GLY A 93 -4.11 17.92 1.73
N ASP A 94 -4.33 17.19 0.64
CA ASP A 94 -4.92 17.71 -0.59
C ASP A 94 -5.98 16.76 -1.18
N PRO A 95 -7.18 16.74 -0.58
CA PRO A 95 -8.26 15.84 -0.98
C PRO A 95 -8.70 15.99 -2.45
N ASP A 96 -8.72 17.21 -2.97
CA ASP A 96 -9.26 17.51 -4.29
C ASP A 96 -8.39 16.95 -5.42
N ASN A 97 -7.10 16.74 -5.16
CA ASN A 97 -6.14 16.23 -6.14
C ASN A 97 -5.62 14.83 -5.79
N ILE A 98 -6.33 14.08 -4.96
CA ILE A 98 -5.83 12.81 -4.42
C ILE A 98 -5.46 11.79 -5.50
N GLU A 99 -6.27 11.64 -6.55
CA GLU A 99 -5.97 10.70 -7.64
C GLU A 99 -4.68 11.08 -8.36
N LYS A 100 -4.59 12.32 -8.81
CA LYS A 100 -3.43 12.86 -9.53
C LYS A 100 -2.16 12.73 -8.69
N HIS A 101 -2.24 13.10 -7.41
CA HIS A 101 -1.11 13.06 -6.51
C HIS A 101 -0.69 11.61 -6.18
N LEU A 102 -1.63 10.70 -5.96
CA LEU A 102 -1.30 9.30 -5.69
C LEU A 102 -0.60 8.65 -6.88
N VAL A 103 -1.12 8.85 -8.09
CA VAL A 103 -0.47 8.35 -9.32
C VAL A 103 0.93 8.93 -9.49
N SER A 104 1.09 10.24 -9.28
CA SER A 104 2.38 10.92 -9.34
C SER A 104 3.36 10.40 -8.28
N TYR A 105 2.88 10.17 -7.07
CA TYR A 105 3.67 9.60 -5.98
C TYR A 105 4.20 8.21 -6.32
N ILE A 106 3.37 7.33 -6.83
CA ILE A 106 3.78 5.98 -7.25
C ILE A 106 4.81 6.04 -8.38
N LYS A 107 4.65 6.94 -9.32
CA LYS A 107 5.62 7.15 -10.41
C LYS A 107 6.99 7.65 -9.93
N GLY A 108 7.05 8.23 -8.74
CA GLY A 108 8.29 8.69 -8.13
C GLY A 108 9.16 7.59 -7.52
N PHE A 109 8.68 6.37 -7.41
CA PHE A 109 9.46 5.23 -6.94
C PHE A 109 10.48 4.78 -7.98
N SER A 110 11.55 4.12 -7.50
CA SER A 110 12.46 3.36 -8.34
C SER A 110 11.72 2.29 -9.15
N LYS A 111 12.32 1.88 -10.29
CA LYS A 111 11.67 0.98 -11.23
C LYS A 111 11.18 -0.34 -10.60
N ASN A 112 11.99 -0.93 -9.69
CA ASN A 112 11.63 -2.18 -9.03
C ASN A 112 10.30 -2.08 -8.25
N VAL A 113 10.04 -0.95 -7.60
CA VAL A 113 8.77 -0.72 -6.88
C VAL A 113 7.64 -0.40 -7.85
N ARG A 114 7.89 0.43 -8.88
CA ARG A 114 6.87 0.69 -9.91
C ARG A 114 6.39 -0.59 -10.58
N ASP A 115 7.29 -1.53 -10.84
CA ASP A 115 6.95 -2.83 -11.41
C ASP A 115 6.00 -3.64 -10.49
N ILE A 116 6.13 -3.51 -9.16
CA ILE A 116 5.21 -4.14 -8.20
C ILE A 116 3.79 -3.60 -8.39
N PHE A 117 3.62 -2.29 -8.48
CA PHE A 117 2.30 -1.67 -8.64
C PHE A 117 1.71 -1.93 -10.03
N ASP A 118 2.53 -2.01 -11.06
CA ASP A 118 2.11 -2.45 -12.39
C ASP A 118 1.61 -3.90 -12.37
N PHE A 119 2.29 -4.78 -11.65
CA PHE A 119 1.86 -6.17 -11.46
C PHE A 119 0.50 -6.26 -10.77
N PHE A 120 0.24 -5.41 -9.78
CA PHE A 120 -1.06 -5.33 -9.12
C PHE A 120 -2.14 -4.67 -9.99
N GLU A 121 -1.79 -4.08 -11.12
CA GLU A 121 -2.71 -3.25 -11.92
C GLU A 121 -3.40 -2.17 -11.08
N PHE A 122 -2.63 -1.55 -10.18
CA PHE A 122 -3.18 -0.70 -9.12
C PHE A 122 -3.75 0.62 -9.64
N GLU A 123 -3.29 1.12 -10.76
CA GLU A 123 -3.82 2.36 -11.37
C GLU A 123 -5.32 2.23 -11.70
N ALA A 124 -5.76 1.05 -12.16
CA ALA A 124 -7.17 0.77 -12.39
C ALA A 124 -7.99 0.80 -11.08
N GLU A 125 -7.41 0.33 -9.98
CA GLU A 125 -8.07 0.37 -8.68
C GLU A 125 -8.14 1.79 -8.10
N ILE A 126 -7.13 2.61 -8.34
CA ILE A 126 -7.14 4.05 -7.98
C ILE A 126 -8.31 4.74 -8.68
N GLU A 127 -8.46 4.53 -9.99
CA GLU A 127 -9.57 5.09 -10.77
C GLU A 127 -10.93 4.62 -10.25
N ARG A 128 -11.06 3.33 -9.96
CA ARG A 128 -12.30 2.75 -9.43
C ARG A 128 -12.69 3.35 -8.08
N MET A 129 -11.74 3.54 -7.17
CA MET A 129 -11.97 4.17 -5.88
C MET A 129 -12.35 5.65 -6.04
N ARG A 130 -11.73 6.35 -6.98
CA ARG A 130 -12.09 7.74 -7.30
C ARG A 130 -13.54 7.84 -7.77
N GLU A 131 -13.93 7.01 -8.72
CA GLU A 131 -15.29 6.99 -9.26
C GLU A 131 -16.33 6.72 -8.17
N ALA A 132 -15.99 5.91 -7.19
CA ALA A 132 -16.83 5.58 -6.03
C ALA A 132 -16.74 6.62 -4.90
N ASN A 133 -15.95 7.68 -5.02
CA ASN A 133 -15.71 8.71 -4.00
C ASN A 133 -15.15 8.19 -2.67
N ILE A 134 -14.36 7.10 -2.71
CA ILE A 134 -13.76 6.52 -1.52
C ILE A 134 -12.23 6.63 -1.48
N LEU A 135 -11.60 7.07 -2.57
CA LEU A 135 -10.13 7.08 -2.68
C LEU A 135 -9.47 7.86 -1.56
N TYR A 136 -9.92 9.07 -1.31
CA TYR A 136 -9.36 9.91 -0.23
C TYR A 136 -9.55 9.26 1.15
N LEU A 137 -10.71 8.69 1.41
CA LEU A 137 -11.00 8.03 2.68
C LEU A 137 -10.09 6.83 2.92
N VAL A 138 -9.84 6.02 1.89
CA VAL A 138 -8.93 4.87 1.96
C VAL A 138 -7.50 5.33 2.23
N VAL A 139 -7.00 6.30 1.47
CA VAL A 139 -5.65 6.86 1.69
C VAL A 139 -5.51 7.44 3.09
N SER A 140 -6.49 8.20 3.57
CA SER A 140 -6.50 8.78 4.91
C SER A 140 -6.43 7.72 6.00
N LYS A 141 -7.14 6.61 5.86
CA LYS A 141 -7.09 5.51 6.82
C LYS A 141 -5.70 4.87 6.88
N PHE A 142 -5.06 4.65 5.73
CA PHE A 142 -3.70 4.13 5.70
C PHE A 142 -2.67 5.13 6.25
N CYS A 143 -2.89 6.43 6.08
CA CYS A 143 -2.02 7.45 6.66
C CYS A 143 -1.96 7.37 8.19
N ASP A 144 -3.03 6.97 8.84
CA ASP A 144 -3.12 6.84 10.30
C ASP A 144 -2.42 5.59 10.84
N VAL A 145 -1.96 4.70 9.98
CA VAL A 145 -1.27 3.45 10.37
C VAL A 145 0.24 3.66 10.35
N ASP A 146 0.89 3.32 11.44
CA ASP A 146 2.35 3.29 11.51
C ASP A 146 2.86 1.89 11.12
N LEU A 147 3.46 1.80 9.93
CA LEU A 147 4.12 0.59 9.44
C LEU A 147 5.64 0.75 9.36
N HIS A 148 6.22 1.63 10.18
CA HIS A 148 7.66 1.77 10.29
C HIS A 148 8.30 0.49 10.86
N PRO A 149 9.50 0.06 10.39
CA PRO A 149 10.16 -1.15 10.89
C PRO A 149 10.39 -1.19 12.40
N ASN A 150 10.54 -0.04 13.06
CA ASN A 150 10.67 0.05 14.52
C ASN A 150 9.37 -0.28 15.24
N THR A 151 8.23 -0.03 14.62
CA THR A 151 6.90 -0.34 15.16
C THR A 151 6.44 -1.72 14.75
N VAL A 152 6.65 -2.06 13.47
CA VAL A 152 6.25 -3.34 12.87
C VAL A 152 7.46 -3.96 12.18
N PRO A 153 8.20 -4.86 12.84
CA PRO A 153 9.32 -5.57 12.21
C PRO A 153 8.90 -6.41 11.01
N ASN A 154 9.86 -6.76 10.14
CA ASN A 154 9.60 -7.53 8.91
C ASN A 154 8.82 -8.82 9.15
N GLU A 155 9.08 -9.52 10.25
CA GLU A 155 8.37 -10.75 10.62
C GLU A 155 6.90 -10.50 10.87
N GLN A 156 6.56 -9.40 11.54
CA GLN A 156 5.16 -9.00 11.75
C GLN A 156 4.50 -8.54 10.46
N MET A 157 5.23 -7.88 9.56
CA MET A 157 4.71 -7.55 8.23
C MET A 157 4.32 -8.81 7.47
N GLY A 158 5.13 -9.86 7.53
CA GLY A 158 4.80 -11.15 6.93
C GLY A 158 3.49 -11.73 7.47
N LEU A 159 3.28 -11.66 8.78
CA LEU A 159 2.03 -12.11 9.42
C LEU A 159 0.83 -11.26 9.02
N ILE A 160 1.00 -9.94 8.88
CA ILE A 160 -0.06 -9.04 8.40
C ILE A 160 -0.49 -9.44 6.99
N PHE A 161 0.45 -9.64 6.08
CA PHE A 161 0.15 -10.07 4.71
C PHE A 161 -0.52 -11.44 4.68
N GLU A 162 -0.02 -12.39 5.44
CA GLU A 162 -0.61 -13.72 5.55
C GLU A 162 -2.06 -13.65 6.06
N ASN A 163 -2.31 -12.86 7.10
CA ASN A 163 -3.64 -12.66 7.65
C ASN A 163 -4.58 -11.96 6.65
N LEU A 164 -4.11 -10.97 5.90
CA LEU A 164 -4.88 -10.31 4.84
C LEU A 164 -5.30 -11.32 3.78
N ILE A 165 -4.37 -12.12 3.27
CA ILE A 165 -4.64 -13.13 2.24
C ILE A 165 -5.63 -14.16 2.77
N ARG A 166 -5.42 -14.69 3.97
CA ARG A 166 -6.31 -15.67 4.59
C ARG A 166 -7.72 -15.12 4.78
N HIS A 167 -7.82 -13.93 5.33
CA HIS A 167 -9.10 -13.28 5.64
C HIS A 167 -9.95 -13.10 4.37
N PHE A 168 -9.33 -12.65 3.28
CA PHE A 168 -10.03 -12.48 2.00
C PHE A 168 -10.38 -13.81 1.35
N ASN A 169 -9.54 -14.84 1.51
CA ASN A 169 -9.87 -16.18 1.04
C ASN A 169 -11.08 -16.78 1.78
N GLU A 170 -11.19 -16.55 3.08
CA GLU A 170 -12.36 -16.97 3.87
C GLU A 170 -13.64 -16.28 3.40
N LEU A 171 -13.58 -14.99 3.08
CA LEU A 171 -14.71 -14.25 2.52
C LEU A 171 -15.09 -14.70 1.11
N THR A 172 -14.16 -15.30 0.36
CA THR A 172 -14.40 -15.78 -1.01
C THR A 172 -14.99 -17.18 -1.06
N ASN A 173 -14.94 -17.95 0.03
CA ASN A 173 -15.35 -19.36 0.05
C ASN A 173 -16.41 -19.63 1.13
N PRO A 174 -17.66 -19.11 0.95
CA PRO A 174 -18.73 -19.32 1.92
C PRO A 174 -19.16 -20.78 2.07
N LEU A 175 -18.62 -21.69 1.23
CA LEU A 175 -18.95 -23.12 1.28
C LEU A 175 -18.03 -23.94 2.20
N GLN A 176 -16.97 -23.35 2.74
CA GLN A 176 -16.10 -24.06 3.70
C GLN A 176 -16.65 -24.09 5.12
N ASP A 177 -17.63 -23.25 5.43
CA ASP A 177 -18.29 -23.20 6.75
C ASP A 177 -19.59 -24.02 6.83
N PHE A 178 -19.90 -24.83 5.83
CA PHE A 178 -20.97 -25.82 5.98
C PHE A 178 -20.38 -27.07 6.67
N PRO A 179 -20.77 -27.36 7.92
CA PRO A 179 -20.34 -28.61 8.53
C PRO A 179 -20.97 -29.75 7.72
N LEU A 180 -20.12 -30.53 7.09
CA LEU A 180 -20.49 -31.84 6.54
C LEU A 180 -20.79 -32.78 7.70
N HIS A 181 -21.83 -32.52 8.47
CA HIS A 181 -22.43 -33.44 9.41
C HIS A 181 -23.84 -33.77 8.95
N GLY A 182 -23.90 -34.48 7.83
CA GLY A 182 -25.02 -35.31 7.50
C GLY A 182 -24.61 -36.77 7.73
N GLY A 183 -24.46 -37.14 8.97
CA GLY A 183 -24.37 -38.54 9.33
C GLY A 183 -25.70 -39.21 9.01
N LEU A 184 -25.75 -39.96 7.95
CA LEU A 184 -26.78 -40.98 7.75
C LEU A 184 -26.48 -42.07 8.78
N ALA A 185 -27.21 -42.02 9.89
CA ALA A 185 -27.51 -43.19 10.69
C ALA A 185 -28.77 -43.80 10.09
N GLY A 186 -28.66 -44.93 9.47
CA GLY A 186 -29.72 -45.81 9.12
C GLY A 186 -29.39 -47.19 9.64
#